data_21b9648d4f095463fcf3028840b69fcd
#
_entry.id   21b9648d4f095463fcf3028840b69fcd
#
_cell.length_a   1.000
_cell.length_b   1.000
_cell.length_c   1.000
_cell.angle_alpha   90.00
_cell.angle_beta   90.00
_cell.angle_gamma   90.00
#
_symmetry.space_group_name_H-M   'P 1'
#
loop_
_entity.id
_entity.type
_entity.pdbx_description
1 polymer ?
#
loop_
_entity_poly.entity_id
_entity_poly.type
_entity_poly.pdbx_seq_one_letter_code
_entity_poly.pdbx_strand_id
1 'polypeptide(L)'
;MERTDAERLLKRQQDYFSTGKTLPVEARKAALRRLAAAIDTFEEKLVAALRADLGKSRSESYMCEIGLVKSELSYMLRHVARFAREKRVPTPLAQYVSRSFEKPSPYGCVLIMSPWNYPFLLTIDPLVDAIAAGNTTVVKPSAYAPHTAAAMTEMLESCFSPEFVAVVNGGRAENTCLLGLDFDYIFFTGRKTVGWVVYQEPEEQLRPPTLEVRGN
;
A
#
# COMPACT_ATOMS: atom_id res chain seq x y z
N MET A 1 19.90 0.67 -2.32
CA MET A 1 19.42 1.99 -2.85
C MET A 1 20.10 3.08 -2.07
N GLU A 2 20.65 4.08 -2.74
CA GLU A 2 21.23 5.23 -2.04
C GLU A 2 20.12 6.15 -1.48
N ARG A 3 20.43 6.85 -0.38
CA ARG A 3 19.47 7.75 0.29
C ARG A 3 18.94 8.83 -0.67
N THR A 4 19.82 9.39 -1.50
CA THR A 4 19.46 10.42 -2.50
C THR A 4 18.44 9.92 -3.53
N ASP A 5 18.51 8.63 -3.93
CA ASP A 5 17.54 8.05 -4.85
C ASP A 5 16.18 7.83 -4.19
N ALA A 6 16.18 7.43 -2.91
CA ALA A 6 14.98 7.27 -2.12
C ALA A 6 14.27 8.61 -1.86
N GLU A 7 15.02 9.65 -1.52
CA GLU A 7 14.51 11.02 -1.36
C GLU A 7 13.90 11.56 -2.68
N ARG A 8 14.58 11.30 -3.81
CA ARG A 8 14.08 11.67 -5.14
C ARG A 8 12.79 10.94 -5.50
N LEU A 9 12.69 9.65 -5.17
CA LEU A 9 11.48 8.87 -5.38
C LEU A 9 10.32 9.43 -4.57
N LEU A 10 10.53 9.65 -3.26
CA LEU A 10 9.50 10.21 -2.38
C LEU A 10 9.05 11.60 -2.86
N LYS A 11 10.00 12.47 -3.24
CA LYS A 11 9.68 13.79 -3.78
C LYS A 11 8.80 13.71 -5.03
N ARG A 12 9.10 12.81 -5.96
CA ARG A 12 8.25 12.58 -7.15
C ARG A 12 6.84 12.14 -6.78
N GLN A 13 6.68 11.29 -5.77
CA GLN A 13 5.36 10.86 -5.29
C GLN A 13 4.60 12.00 -4.60
N GLN A 14 5.26 12.80 -3.79
CA GLN A 14 4.67 14.01 -3.17
C GLN A 14 4.22 15.01 -4.23
N ASP A 15 5.05 15.27 -5.25
CA ASP A 15 4.71 16.16 -6.35
C ASP A 15 3.51 15.63 -7.15
N TYR A 16 3.45 14.31 -7.41
CA TYR A 16 2.32 13.70 -8.08
C TYR A 16 1.05 13.76 -7.23
N PHE A 17 1.14 13.46 -5.93
CA PHE A 17 0.02 13.57 -5.00
C PHE A 17 -0.55 15.00 -4.94
N SER A 18 0.33 16.01 -4.89
CA SER A 18 -0.05 17.42 -4.84
C SER A 18 -0.83 17.90 -6.07
N THR A 19 -0.74 17.17 -7.20
CA THR A 19 -1.57 17.46 -8.39
C THR A 19 -3.05 17.15 -8.19
N GLY A 20 -3.42 16.40 -7.15
CA GLY A 20 -4.79 15.96 -6.88
C GLY A 20 -5.32 14.88 -7.84
N LYS A 21 -4.50 14.34 -8.75
CA LYS A 21 -4.93 13.34 -9.74
C LYS A 21 -5.42 12.03 -9.11
N THR A 22 -4.99 11.71 -7.89
CA THR A 22 -5.42 10.51 -7.15
C THR A 22 -6.75 10.69 -6.42
N LEU A 23 -7.24 11.91 -6.25
CA LEU A 23 -8.41 12.23 -5.43
C LEU A 23 -9.76 11.84 -6.05
N PRO A 24 -10.01 11.98 -7.37
CA PRO A 24 -11.28 11.62 -7.96
C PRO A 24 -11.59 10.12 -7.78
N VAL A 25 -12.80 9.79 -7.36
CA VAL A 25 -13.25 8.39 -7.16
C VAL A 25 -13.07 7.55 -8.42
N GLU A 26 -13.34 8.11 -9.59
CA GLU A 26 -13.20 7.37 -10.86
C GLU A 26 -11.72 7.11 -11.22
N ALA A 27 -10.80 7.98 -10.85
CA ALA A 27 -9.37 7.73 -10.99
C ALA A 27 -8.92 6.56 -10.10
N ARG A 28 -9.40 6.51 -8.83
CA ARG A 28 -9.14 5.41 -7.90
C ARG A 28 -9.70 4.08 -8.44
N LYS A 29 -10.95 4.06 -8.90
CA LYS A 29 -11.56 2.87 -9.53
C LYS A 29 -10.81 2.42 -10.77
N ALA A 30 -10.36 3.35 -11.60
CA ALA A 30 -9.57 3.03 -12.79
C ALA A 30 -8.23 2.38 -12.41
N ALA A 31 -7.56 2.88 -11.35
CA ALA A 31 -6.34 2.29 -10.82
C ALA A 31 -6.57 0.88 -10.26
N LEU A 32 -7.62 0.68 -9.46
CA LEU A 32 -7.99 -0.63 -8.92
C LEU A 32 -8.34 -1.65 -10.05
N ARG A 33 -9.02 -1.22 -11.11
CA ARG A 33 -9.29 -2.09 -12.26
C ARG A 33 -8.02 -2.48 -13.01
N ARG A 34 -7.05 -1.55 -13.16
CA ARG A 34 -5.75 -1.87 -13.77
C ARG A 34 -4.99 -2.89 -12.93
N LEU A 35 -4.98 -2.73 -11.61
CA LEU A 35 -4.37 -3.69 -10.70
C LEU A 35 -5.03 -5.07 -10.80
N ALA A 36 -6.37 -5.14 -10.84
CA ALA A 36 -7.09 -6.39 -11.00
C ALA A 36 -6.71 -7.10 -12.31
N ALA A 37 -6.68 -6.38 -13.43
CA ALA A 37 -6.27 -6.93 -14.73
C ALA A 37 -4.80 -7.39 -14.74
N ALA A 38 -3.92 -6.66 -14.07
CA ALA A 38 -2.51 -7.06 -13.93
C ALA A 38 -2.38 -8.34 -13.11
N ILE A 39 -3.12 -8.48 -12.00
CA ILE A 39 -3.15 -9.71 -11.20
C ILE A 39 -3.63 -10.90 -12.04
N ASP A 40 -4.68 -10.74 -12.84
CA ASP A 40 -5.17 -11.80 -13.74
C ASP A 40 -4.10 -12.20 -14.76
N THR A 41 -3.40 -11.24 -15.35
CA THR A 41 -2.34 -11.47 -16.34
C THR A 41 -1.13 -12.17 -15.73
N PHE A 42 -0.77 -11.83 -14.50
CA PHE A 42 0.43 -12.34 -13.82
C PHE A 42 0.15 -13.54 -12.90
N GLU A 43 -1.09 -14.06 -12.83
CA GLU A 43 -1.47 -15.11 -11.89
C GLU A 43 -0.55 -16.34 -11.92
N GLU A 44 -0.26 -16.87 -13.13
CA GLU A 44 0.62 -18.03 -13.27
C GLU A 44 2.05 -17.74 -12.79
N LYS A 45 2.56 -16.55 -13.07
CA LYS A 45 3.89 -16.11 -12.61
C LYS A 45 3.94 -15.95 -11.10
N LEU A 46 2.89 -15.39 -10.49
CA LEU A 46 2.76 -15.27 -9.04
C LEU A 46 2.70 -16.63 -8.36
N VAL A 47 1.91 -17.56 -8.89
CA VAL A 47 1.85 -18.96 -8.39
C VAL A 47 3.21 -19.64 -8.46
N ALA A 48 3.93 -19.50 -9.58
CA ALA A 48 5.27 -20.06 -9.73
C ALA A 48 6.27 -19.43 -8.73
N ALA A 49 6.19 -18.13 -8.50
CA ALA A 49 7.04 -17.42 -7.56
C ALA A 49 6.74 -17.81 -6.09
N LEU A 50 5.48 -17.91 -5.70
CA LEU A 50 5.06 -18.37 -4.37
C LEU A 50 5.48 -19.82 -4.10
N ARG A 51 5.45 -20.67 -5.14
CA ARG A 51 5.98 -22.04 -5.06
C ARG A 51 7.50 -22.03 -4.87
N ALA A 52 8.22 -21.18 -5.59
CA ALA A 52 9.68 -21.11 -5.50
C ALA A 52 10.16 -20.60 -4.13
N ASP A 53 9.49 -19.60 -3.55
CA ASP A 53 9.86 -19.01 -2.26
C ASP A 53 9.38 -19.84 -1.06
N LEU A 54 8.17 -20.39 -1.11
CA LEU A 54 7.46 -20.95 0.06
C LEU A 54 6.98 -22.38 -0.13
N GLY A 55 7.18 -23.00 -1.29
CA GLY A 55 6.69 -24.35 -1.59
C GLY A 55 5.17 -24.46 -1.74
N LYS A 56 4.45 -23.33 -1.80
CA LYS A 56 2.97 -23.32 -1.88
C LYS A 56 2.48 -23.99 -3.15
N SER A 57 1.45 -24.83 -3.00
CA SER A 57 0.72 -25.37 -4.15
C SER A 57 -0.07 -24.28 -4.87
N ARG A 58 -0.50 -24.54 -6.11
CA ARG A 58 -1.39 -23.61 -6.84
C ARG A 58 -2.66 -23.28 -6.05
N SER A 59 -3.31 -24.31 -5.50
CA SER A 59 -4.53 -24.14 -4.72
C SER A 59 -4.30 -23.30 -3.46
N GLU A 60 -3.21 -23.55 -2.75
CA GLU A 60 -2.83 -22.77 -1.57
C GLU A 60 -2.48 -21.32 -1.92
N SER A 61 -1.69 -21.09 -2.97
CA SER A 61 -1.37 -19.74 -3.45
C SER A 61 -2.62 -18.95 -3.80
N TYR A 62 -3.60 -19.59 -4.44
CA TYR A 62 -4.86 -18.96 -4.77
C TYR A 62 -5.73 -18.71 -3.54
N MET A 63 -5.97 -19.74 -2.71
CA MET A 63 -6.88 -19.65 -1.57
C MET A 63 -6.39 -18.72 -0.46
N CYS A 64 -5.07 -18.70 -0.22
CA CYS A 64 -4.50 -17.99 0.92
C CYS A 64 -3.91 -16.62 0.55
N GLU A 65 -3.75 -16.30 -0.74
CA GLU A 65 -3.17 -15.03 -1.17
C GLU A 65 -3.94 -14.41 -2.34
N ILE A 66 -3.84 -14.95 -3.55
CA ILE A 66 -4.33 -14.31 -4.79
C ILE A 66 -5.85 -14.10 -4.73
N GLY A 67 -6.59 -15.11 -4.33
CA GLY A 67 -8.06 -15.06 -4.25
C GLY A 67 -8.56 -14.07 -3.20
N LEU A 68 -7.84 -13.92 -2.09
CA LEU A 68 -8.18 -12.95 -1.05
C LEU A 68 -8.01 -11.51 -1.55
N VAL A 69 -6.88 -11.21 -2.21
CA VAL A 69 -6.65 -9.90 -2.84
C VAL A 69 -7.71 -9.59 -3.92
N LYS A 70 -8.07 -10.57 -4.76
CA LYS A 70 -9.15 -10.40 -5.76
C LYS A 70 -10.50 -10.10 -5.10
N SER A 71 -10.77 -10.72 -3.95
CA SER A 71 -11.98 -10.45 -3.16
C SER A 71 -11.98 -9.02 -2.61
N GLU A 72 -10.86 -8.56 -2.04
CA GLU A 72 -10.72 -7.19 -1.53
C GLU A 72 -10.83 -6.16 -2.66
N LEU A 73 -10.17 -6.37 -3.80
CA LEU A 73 -10.32 -5.52 -4.98
C LEU A 73 -11.78 -5.40 -5.43
N SER A 74 -12.49 -6.53 -5.47
CA SER A 74 -13.92 -6.56 -5.82
C SER A 74 -14.76 -5.80 -4.79
N TYR A 75 -14.44 -5.92 -3.51
CA TYR A 75 -15.10 -5.19 -2.43
C TYR A 75 -14.84 -3.68 -2.55
N MET A 76 -13.59 -3.27 -2.69
CA MET A 76 -13.22 -1.85 -2.82
C MET A 76 -13.82 -1.20 -4.06
N LEU A 77 -13.81 -1.85 -5.22
CA LEU A 77 -14.45 -1.34 -6.43
C LEU A 77 -15.94 -1.03 -6.25
N ARG A 78 -16.64 -1.82 -5.43
CA ARG A 78 -18.07 -1.59 -5.13
C ARG A 78 -18.29 -0.48 -4.08
N HIS A 79 -17.34 -0.29 -3.16
CA HIS A 79 -17.58 0.53 -1.98
C HIS A 79 -16.79 1.85 -1.94
N VAL A 80 -15.72 2.01 -2.73
CA VAL A 80 -14.85 3.20 -2.67
C VAL A 80 -15.61 4.52 -2.80
N ALA A 81 -16.65 4.58 -3.65
CA ALA A 81 -17.48 5.78 -3.79
C ALA A 81 -18.27 6.11 -2.50
N ARG A 82 -18.69 5.08 -1.76
CA ARG A 82 -19.37 5.25 -0.47
C ARG A 82 -18.38 5.71 0.61
N PHE A 83 -17.17 5.13 0.63
CA PHE A 83 -16.13 5.50 1.61
C PHE A 83 -15.60 6.91 1.40
N ALA A 84 -15.53 7.37 0.15
CA ALA A 84 -15.10 8.73 -0.20
C ALA A 84 -16.17 9.81 0.01
N ARG A 85 -17.42 9.42 0.36
CA ARG A 85 -18.53 10.36 0.49
C ARG A 85 -18.39 11.20 1.76
N GLU A 86 -18.65 12.49 1.63
CA GLU A 86 -18.86 13.37 2.77
C GLU A 86 -20.08 12.92 3.61
N LYS A 87 -19.92 12.88 4.91
CA LYS A 87 -20.97 12.57 5.88
C LYS A 87 -21.44 13.85 6.56
N ARG A 88 -22.70 14.18 6.41
CA ARG A 88 -23.28 15.31 7.14
C ARG A 88 -23.37 14.99 8.62
N VAL A 89 -22.93 15.92 9.45
CA VAL A 89 -23.00 15.84 10.92
C VAL A 89 -23.83 17.00 11.48
N PRO A 90 -24.37 16.90 12.72
CA PRO A 90 -25.10 17.98 13.36
C PRO A 90 -24.23 19.24 13.46
N THR A 91 -24.81 20.38 13.08
CA THR A 91 -24.16 21.68 13.22
C THR A 91 -24.54 22.25 14.59
N PRO A 92 -23.56 22.75 15.40
CA PRO A 92 -23.84 23.41 16.67
C PRO A 92 -24.82 24.58 16.50
N LEU A 93 -25.72 24.79 17.48
CA LEU A 93 -26.73 25.82 17.40
C LEU A 93 -26.15 27.23 17.20
N ALA A 94 -24.99 27.50 17.78
CA ALA A 94 -24.25 28.75 17.59
C ALA A 94 -23.83 29.03 16.14
N GLN A 95 -23.84 28.01 15.28
CA GLN A 95 -23.46 28.07 13.88
C GLN A 95 -24.61 27.60 12.94
N TYR A 96 -25.86 27.83 13.34
CA TYR A 96 -27.04 27.27 12.65
C TYR A 96 -27.18 27.63 11.18
N VAL A 97 -26.54 28.69 10.70
CA VAL A 97 -26.51 29.08 9.27
C VAL A 97 -25.46 28.31 8.47
N SER A 98 -24.61 27.50 9.14
CA SER A 98 -23.54 26.71 8.52
C SER A 98 -23.98 25.27 8.25
N ARG A 99 -23.15 24.53 7.53
CA ARG A 99 -23.28 23.07 7.33
C ARG A 99 -22.01 22.39 7.79
N SER A 100 -22.13 21.42 8.68
CA SER A 100 -21.03 20.62 9.18
C SER A 100 -21.01 19.27 8.49
N PHE A 101 -19.82 18.80 8.12
CA PHE A 101 -19.62 17.49 7.50
C PHE A 101 -18.24 16.93 7.83
N GLU A 102 -18.12 15.61 7.82
CA GLU A 102 -16.88 14.86 7.83
C GLU A 102 -16.53 14.49 6.40
N LYS A 103 -15.31 14.77 5.98
CA LYS A 103 -14.80 14.42 4.65
C LYS A 103 -13.57 13.51 4.79
N PRO A 104 -13.61 12.26 4.30
CA PRO A 104 -12.43 11.41 4.23
C PRO A 104 -11.37 12.06 3.32
N SER A 105 -10.13 12.08 3.82
CA SER A 105 -8.97 12.60 3.09
C SER A 105 -7.86 11.55 3.09
N PRO A 106 -7.13 11.35 1.98
CA PRO A 106 -5.93 10.51 1.98
C PRO A 106 -4.86 11.12 2.88
N TYR A 107 -3.97 10.28 3.37
CA TYR A 107 -2.79 10.72 4.12
C TYR A 107 -1.80 11.47 3.22
N GLY A 108 -1.51 10.92 2.03
CA GLY A 108 -0.49 11.45 1.12
C GLY A 108 0.35 10.35 0.52
N CYS A 109 1.64 10.34 0.81
CA CYS A 109 2.58 9.30 0.39
C CYS A 109 2.70 8.23 1.47
N VAL A 110 2.35 6.99 1.15
CA VAL A 110 2.30 5.86 2.08
C VAL A 110 3.46 4.90 1.82
N LEU A 111 4.15 4.46 2.88
CA LEU A 111 5.09 3.35 2.83
C LEU A 111 4.40 2.06 3.30
N ILE A 112 4.42 1.01 2.48
CA ILE A 112 3.94 -0.33 2.83
C ILE A 112 5.13 -1.27 2.94
N MET A 113 5.36 -1.83 4.13
CA MET A 113 6.41 -2.82 4.39
C MET A 113 5.78 -4.14 4.77
N SER A 114 6.07 -5.20 4.01
CA SER A 114 5.40 -6.49 4.15
C SER A 114 6.36 -7.64 4.49
N PRO A 115 5.84 -8.70 5.17
CA PRO A 115 6.62 -9.87 5.56
C PRO A 115 6.73 -10.89 4.43
N TRP A 116 7.40 -12.02 4.73
CA TRP A 116 7.71 -13.08 3.76
C TRP A 116 6.71 -14.26 3.77
N ASN A 117 5.88 -14.40 4.83
CA ASN A 117 5.04 -15.60 5.01
C ASN A 117 3.77 -15.64 4.13
N TYR A 118 3.20 -14.47 3.83
CA TYR A 118 2.13 -14.25 2.85
C TYR A 118 2.52 -13.04 2.01
N PRO A 119 3.58 -13.16 1.20
CA PRO A 119 4.24 -12.00 0.61
C PRO A 119 3.37 -11.26 -0.39
N PHE A 120 2.52 -11.96 -1.13
CA PHE A 120 1.61 -11.33 -2.09
C PHE A 120 0.44 -10.67 -1.38
N LEU A 121 -0.29 -11.41 -0.53
CA LEU A 121 -1.46 -10.89 0.20
C LEU A 121 -1.09 -9.66 1.03
N LEU A 122 -0.13 -9.80 1.93
CA LEU A 122 0.21 -8.74 2.90
C LEU A 122 0.96 -7.54 2.26
N THR A 123 1.25 -7.62 0.98
CA THR A 123 1.77 -6.49 0.19
C THR A 123 0.66 -5.80 -0.60
N ILE A 124 -0.16 -6.59 -1.31
CA ILE A 124 -1.12 -6.03 -2.26
C ILE A 124 -2.43 -5.61 -1.60
N ASP A 125 -2.86 -6.28 -0.54
CA ASP A 125 -4.08 -5.93 0.19
C ASP A 125 -4.03 -4.49 0.75
N PRO A 126 -3.00 -4.10 1.55
CA PRO A 126 -2.86 -2.72 1.99
C PRO A 126 -2.59 -1.73 0.84
N LEU A 127 -2.02 -2.17 -0.29
CA LEU A 127 -1.88 -1.34 -1.49
C LEU A 127 -3.25 -1.03 -2.12
N VAL A 128 -4.16 -2.01 -2.16
CA VAL A 128 -5.55 -1.81 -2.62
C VAL A 128 -6.23 -0.73 -1.80
N ASP A 129 -6.09 -0.78 -0.48
CA ASP A 129 -6.66 0.21 0.44
C ASP A 129 -6.04 1.59 0.27
N ALA A 130 -4.72 1.66 0.13
CA ALA A 130 -4.00 2.91 -0.09
C ALA A 130 -4.44 3.60 -1.40
N ILE A 131 -4.58 2.83 -2.50
CA ILE A 131 -5.09 3.34 -3.78
C ILE A 131 -6.57 3.76 -3.66
N ALA A 132 -7.39 2.96 -2.98
CA ALA A 132 -8.81 3.28 -2.76
C ALA A 132 -8.99 4.55 -1.93
N ALA A 133 -8.11 4.81 -0.97
CA ALA A 133 -8.09 6.05 -0.20
C ALA A 133 -7.59 7.26 -1.02
N GLY A 134 -6.83 7.05 -2.09
CA GLY A 134 -6.30 8.09 -2.96
C GLY A 134 -4.87 8.52 -2.64
N ASN A 135 -4.10 7.67 -1.99
CA ASN A 135 -2.69 7.89 -1.67
C ASN A 135 -1.77 7.55 -2.86
N THR A 136 -0.55 8.06 -2.84
CA THR A 136 0.60 7.49 -3.54
C THR A 136 1.34 6.51 -2.63
N THR A 137 2.05 5.53 -3.19
CA THR A 137 2.54 4.41 -2.37
C THR A 137 3.92 3.95 -2.79
N VAL A 138 4.81 3.80 -1.82
CA VAL A 138 6.04 3.01 -1.96
C VAL A 138 5.83 1.67 -1.29
N VAL A 139 6.02 0.60 -2.04
CA VAL A 139 5.90 -0.78 -1.58
C VAL A 139 7.28 -1.37 -1.36
N LYS A 140 7.51 -1.93 -0.18
CA LYS A 140 8.76 -2.59 0.21
C LYS A 140 8.49 -4.06 0.57
N PRO A 141 8.52 -4.98 -0.41
CA PRO A 141 8.37 -6.42 -0.15
C PRO A 141 9.53 -6.98 0.66
N SER A 142 9.29 -8.11 1.31
CA SER A 142 10.34 -8.80 2.05
C SER A 142 11.45 -9.35 1.13
N ALA A 143 12.71 -9.15 1.50
CA ALA A 143 13.85 -9.76 0.83
C ALA A 143 13.93 -11.30 1.00
N TYR A 144 13.15 -11.87 1.93
CA TYR A 144 13.09 -13.32 2.17
C TYR A 144 12.10 -14.06 1.25
N ALA A 145 11.40 -13.34 0.36
CA ALA A 145 10.57 -13.91 -0.70
C ALA A 145 10.97 -13.26 -2.05
N PRO A 146 12.18 -13.51 -2.56
CA PRO A 146 12.76 -12.77 -3.67
C PRO A 146 12.04 -13.03 -5.01
N HIS A 147 11.57 -14.25 -5.26
CA HIS A 147 10.85 -14.58 -6.49
C HIS A 147 9.48 -13.89 -6.52
N THR A 148 8.76 -13.89 -5.39
CA THR A 148 7.47 -13.21 -5.26
C THR A 148 7.65 -11.69 -5.34
N ALA A 149 8.69 -11.14 -4.71
CA ALA A 149 9.00 -9.72 -4.81
C ALA A 149 9.29 -9.30 -6.25
N ALA A 150 10.08 -10.08 -7.00
CA ALA A 150 10.36 -9.82 -8.41
C ALA A 150 9.11 -9.89 -9.30
N ALA A 151 8.25 -10.90 -9.09
CA ALA A 151 7.00 -11.04 -9.84
C ALA A 151 6.03 -9.88 -9.56
N MET A 152 5.92 -9.45 -8.29
CA MET A 152 5.12 -8.28 -7.91
C MET A 152 5.67 -6.98 -8.50
N THR A 153 6.99 -6.82 -8.51
CA THR A 153 7.63 -5.63 -9.10
C THR A 153 7.25 -5.50 -10.57
N GLU A 154 7.46 -6.56 -11.36
CA GLU A 154 7.11 -6.56 -12.78
C GLU A 154 5.62 -6.32 -13.01
N MET A 155 4.75 -6.92 -12.20
CA MET A 155 3.31 -6.71 -12.26
C MET A 155 2.94 -5.25 -11.99
N LEU A 156 3.45 -4.65 -10.91
CA LEU A 156 3.11 -3.28 -10.52
C LEU A 156 3.67 -2.25 -11.51
N GLU A 157 4.90 -2.44 -11.99
CA GLU A 157 5.52 -1.57 -13.01
C GLU A 157 4.81 -1.67 -14.36
N SER A 158 4.14 -2.79 -14.67
CA SER A 158 3.34 -2.94 -15.90
C SER A 158 2.06 -2.09 -15.89
N CYS A 159 1.55 -1.72 -14.72
CA CYS A 159 0.26 -1.04 -14.60
C CYS A 159 0.32 0.33 -13.91
N PHE A 160 1.43 0.67 -13.26
CA PHE A 160 1.58 1.96 -12.58
C PHE A 160 2.92 2.62 -12.89
N SER A 161 2.92 3.95 -12.92
CA SER A 161 4.14 4.74 -12.96
C SER A 161 4.71 4.93 -11.54
N PRO A 162 6.04 5.05 -11.36
CA PRO A 162 6.67 5.10 -10.05
C PRO A 162 6.31 6.32 -9.20
N GLU A 163 5.80 7.40 -9.82
CA GLU A 163 5.27 8.54 -9.06
C GLU A 163 3.92 8.24 -8.40
N PHE A 164 3.22 7.17 -8.81
CA PHE A 164 1.97 6.76 -8.19
C PHE A 164 2.15 5.54 -7.30
N VAL A 165 2.72 4.45 -7.85
CA VAL A 165 3.06 3.23 -7.08
C VAL A 165 4.47 2.82 -7.48
N ALA A 166 5.38 2.77 -6.52
CA ALA A 166 6.74 2.32 -6.73
C ALA A 166 7.07 1.10 -5.86
N VAL A 167 7.94 0.22 -6.35
CA VAL A 167 8.44 -0.92 -5.59
C VAL A 167 9.92 -0.72 -5.31
N VAL A 168 10.30 -0.89 -4.05
CA VAL A 168 11.70 -0.86 -3.62
C VAL A 168 12.09 -2.23 -3.09
N ASN A 169 12.84 -2.99 -3.88
CA ASN A 169 13.40 -4.26 -3.45
C ASN A 169 14.69 -4.04 -2.65
N GLY A 170 14.99 -4.96 -1.74
CA GLY A 170 16.21 -4.93 -0.95
C GLY A 170 16.00 -5.42 0.47
N GLY A 171 17.06 -5.32 1.27
CA GLY A 171 17.14 -5.85 2.61
C GLY A 171 17.07 -4.78 3.71
N ARG A 172 17.91 -4.98 4.73
CA ARG A 172 17.94 -4.13 5.92
C ARG A 172 18.37 -2.68 5.60
N ALA A 173 19.31 -2.51 4.68
CA ALA A 173 19.80 -1.17 4.32
C ALA A 173 18.68 -0.31 3.70
N GLU A 174 17.89 -0.91 2.79
CA GLU A 174 16.74 -0.23 2.16
C GLU A 174 15.65 0.05 3.18
N ASN A 175 15.38 -0.88 4.11
CA ASN A 175 14.41 -0.65 5.19
C ASN A 175 14.79 0.58 6.02
N THR A 176 16.05 0.65 6.51
CA THR A 176 16.53 1.78 7.31
C THR A 176 16.50 3.08 6.50
N CYS A 177 16.86 3.02 5.22
CA CYS A 177 16.83 4.18 4.34
C CYS A 177 15.39 4.73 4.20
N LEU A 178 14.41 3.85 3.91
CA LEU A 178 13.01 4.26 3.72
C LEU A 178 12.36 4.76 5.01
N LEU A 179 12.64 4.13 6.15
CA LEU A 179 12.10 4.55 7.45
C LEU A 179 12.59 5.95 7.86
N GLY A 180 13.80 6.34 7.46
CA GLY A 180 14.34 7.67 7.70
C GLY A 180 13.84 8.76 6.73
N LEU A 181 12.83 8.48 5.88
CA LEU A 181 12.23 9.44 4.96
C LEU A 181 10.86 9.93 5.47
N ASP A 182 10.44 11.10 4.97
CA ASP A 182 9.20 11.79 5.37
C ASP A 182 7.94 11.26 4.64
N PHE A 183 7.58 9.97 4.89
CA PHE A 183 6.28 9.44 4.48
C PHE A 183 5.16 9.97 5.39
N ASP A 184 3.98 10.25 4.82
CA ASP A 184 2.81 10.71 5.58
C ASP A 184 2.17 9.59 6.41
N TYR A 185 2.40 8.33 6.04
CA TYR A 185 1.88 7.16 6.73
C TYR A 185 2.74 5.93 6.47
N ILE A 186 2.90 5.07 7.49
CA ILE A 186 3.63 3.81 7.38
C ILE A 186 2.71 2.65 7.78
N PHE A 187 2.52 1.70 6.86
CA PHE A 187 1.89 0.42 7.13
C PHE A 187 2.96 -0.67 7.20
N PHE A 188 3.07 -1.31 8.33
CA PHE A 188 4.06 -2.37 8.57
C PHE A 188 3.38 -3.62 9.08
N THR A 189 3.65 -4.75 8.42
CA THR A 189 3.30 -6.09 8.91
C THR A 189 4.55 -6.92 9.08
N GLY A 190 4.78 -7.47 10.28
CA GLY A 190 5.99 -8.25 10.53
C GLY A 190 6.25 -8.63 11.99
N ARG A 191 7.52 -8.89 12.31
CA ARG A 191 7.94 -9.26 13.66
C ARG A 191 7.95 -8.04 14.59
N LYS A 192 7.62 -8.26 15.87
CA LYS A 192 7.61 -7.24 16.92
C LYS A 192 8.91 -6.43 17.01
N THR A 193 10.07 -7.09 16.89
CA THR A 193 11.38 -6.42 16.95
C THR A 193 11.60 -5.42 15.82
N VAL A 194 11.11 -5.70 14.62
CA VAL A 194 11.19 -4.76 13.48
C VAL A 194 10.09 -3.70 13.61
N GLY A 195 8.89 -4.10 14.04
CA GLY A 195 7.79 -3.17 14.33
C GLY A 195 8.16 -2.12 15.38
N TRP A 196 8.98 -2.50 16.37
CA TRP A 196 9.49 -1.54 17.36
C TRP A 196 10.41 -0.47 16.73
N VAL A 197 11.29 -0.86 15.81
CA VAL A 197 12.12 0.10 15.05
C VAL A 197 11.25 1.01 14.19
N VAL A 198 10.24 0.45 13.51
CA VAL A 198 9.27 1.23 12.73
C VAL A 198 8.49 2.19 13.62
N TYR A 199 8.19 1.84 14.87
CA TYR A 199 7.45 2.68 15.81
C TYR A 199 8.28 3.87 16.32
N GLN A 200 9.58 3.66 16.62
CA GLN A 200 10.44 4.70 17.17
C GLN A 200 10.73 5.84 16.17
N GLU A 201 10.96 5.51 14.90
CA GLU A 201 11.24 6.51 13.85
C GLU A 201 10.07 7.49 13.60
N PRO A 202 8.79 7.03 13.49
CA PRO A 202 7.64 7.91 13.34
C PRO A 202 7.33 8.77 14.57
N GLU A 203 7.66 8.30 15.78
CA GLU A 203 7.36 9.02 17.03
C GLU A 203 8.11 10.36 17.09
N GLU A 204 9.36 10.41 16.63
CA GLU A 204 10.12 11.66 16.51
C GLU A 204 9.54 12.63 15.48
N GLN A 205 8.73 12.14 14.52
CA GLN A 205 8.20 12.90 13.40
C GLN A 205 6.66 13.06 13.43
N LEU A 206 6.01 12.62 14.54
CA LEU A 206 4.55 12.70 14.74
C LEU A 206 3.72 12.04 13.63
N ARG A 207 4.21 10.94 13.02
CA ARG A 207 3.51 10.21 11.95
C ARG A 207 2.66 9.08 12.51
N PRO A 208 1.45 8.85 11.97
CA PRO A 208 0.64 7.70 12.37
C PRO A 208 1.13 6.42 11.69
N PRO A 209 1.69 5.43 12.42
CA PRO A 209 1.95 4.11 11.88
C PRO A 209 0.78 3.16 12.16
N THR A 210 0.50 2.25 11.23
CA THR A 210 -0.22 1.01 11.57
C THR A 210 0.77 -0.14 11.62
N LEU A 211 0.79 -0.82 12.74
CA LEU A 211 1.68 -1.94 13.00
C LEU A 211 0.86 -3.21 13.24
N GLU A 212 0.97 -4.17 12.31
CA GLU A 212 0.50 -5.53 12.52
C GLU A 212 1.67 -6.41 12.93
N VAL A 213 1.82 -6.63 14.23
CA VAL A 213 2.93 -7.41 14.77
C VAL A 213 2.43 -8.73 15.37
N ARG A 214 3.02 -9.84 14.89
CA ARG A 214 2.88 -11.13 15.60
C ARG A 214 3.97 -11.20 16.66
N GLY A 215 3.53 -11.34 17.93
CA GLY A 215 4.41 -11.68 19.02
C GLY A 215 4.72 -13.19 19.03
N ASN A 216 5.94 -13.55 19.30
CA ASN A 216 6.28 -14.71 20.12
C ASN A 216 6.57 -14.19 21.50
#